data_efe049780254df38db8eacb417ece2c1
#
_entry.id   efe049780254df38db8eacb417ece2c1
#
_cell.length_a   1.000
_cell.length_b   1.000
_cell.length_c   1.000
_cell.angle_alpha   90.00
_cell.angle_beta   90.00
_cell.angle_gamma   90.00
#
_symmetry.space_group_name_H-M   'P 1'
#
loop_
_entity.id
_entity.type
_entity.pdbx_description
1 polymer ?
#
loop_
_entity_poly.entity_id
_entity_poly.type
_entity_poly.pdbx_seq_one_letter_code
_entity_poly.pdbx_strand_id
1 'polypeptide(L)'
;MRRPKKPYQGARPGGGRCRDWAHSFATGSRSARGKMTKTLRKSLRKFAIAIPLLALGFYFIPILTTIFIVCGLIDVLRNDRKDLALFSGYFLGNGLFTWLLSPFNLLVDLLCYRNPGVWKLEQFPEDYQREVNEVLDIFRARKDEIIADIDANFGVGRRGMYVYQWYGKHRIDNVAEFNKDFKYIKTIAVSVFSKRESTSWHFGPLRLSLRILYNLVPVKAEIFVECGNVKNYWYDNPQFIFDDTLLHRSVNEYDGRRYCVFMDIIRPSPFPRLIAGMLAIVSVSVERINSMFYKNWKMIGSTKPKKVETT
;
A
#
# COMPACT_ATOMS: atom_id res chain seq x y z
N MET A 1 -0.77 38.25 -65.57
CA MET A 1 0.70 38.30 -65.43
C MET A 1 1.11 37.76 -64.07
N ARG A 2 1.60 36.53 -63.99
CA ARG A 2 2.09 35.89 -62.77
C ARG A 2 3.64 35.96 -62.81
N ARG A 3 4.25 36.51 -61.73
CA ARG A 3 5.71 36.51 -61.54
C ARG A 3 6.25 35.15 -61.15
N PRO A 4 7.43 34.70 -61.62
CA PRO A 4 8.00 33.40 -61.27
C PRO A 4 8.63 33.43 -59.84
N LYS A 5 8.51 32.31 -59.12
CA LYS A 5 9.16 32.06 -57.83
C LYS A 5 10.64 31.72 -57.98
N LYS A 6 11.50 32.31 -57.14
CA LYS A 6 12.96 32.06 -57.11
C LYS A 6 13.24 30.65 -56.54
N PRO A 7 14.28 29.97 -56.93
CA PRO A 7 14.67 28.65 -56.48
C PRO A 7 15.33 28.70 -55.08
N TYR A 8 15.04 27.70 -54.28
CA TYR A 8 15.58 27.46 -52.95
C TYR A 8 17.08 27.11 -53.03
N GLN A 9 17.93 27.87 -52.38
CA GLN A 9 19.35 27.53 -52.21
C GLN A 9 19.50 26.54 -51.05
N GLY A 10 20.12 25.38 -51.32
CA GLY A 10 20.38 24.33 -50.37
C GLY A 10 21.37 24.76 -49.29
N ALA A 11 21.01 24.49 -48.02
CA ALA A 11 21.88 24.63 -46.87
C ALA A 11 22.90 23.47 -46.86
N ARG A 12 24.17 23.80 -46.70
CA ARG A 12 25.29 22.84 -46.53
C ARG A 12 25.12 22.06 -45.20
N PRO A 13 25.46 20.76 -45.14
CA PRO A 13 25.44 20.03 -43.89
C PRO A 13 26.60 20.50 -43.01
N GLY A 14 26.26 21.12 -41.87
CA GLY A 14 27.20 21.45 -40.80
C GLY A 14 27.73 20.19 -40.13
N GLY A 15 29.05 20.01 -40.20
CA GLY A 15 29.76 18.95 -39.47
C GLY A 15 29.62 19.09 -37.96
N GLY A 16 28.58 18.52 -37.40
CA GLY A 16 28.38 18.37 -35.96
C GLY A 16 29.24 17.21 -35.42
N ARG A 17 30.10 17.56 -34.51
CA ARG A 17 31.19 16.78 -33.95
C ARG A 17 30.68 15.48 -33.29
N CYS A 18 31.25 14.33 -33.68
CA CYS A 18 31.09 13.00 -33.04
C CYS A 18 31.60 12.91 -31.60
N ARG A 19 31.87 14.02 -30.92
CA ARG A 19 32.36 14.03 -29.53
C ARG A 19 31.27 13.97 -28.46
N ASP A 20 30.04 14.40 -28.76
CA ASP A 20 29.00 14.48 -27.73
C ASP A 20 28.29 13.13 -27.47
N TRP A 21 28.37 12.20 -28.42
CA TRP A 21 27.81 10.84 -28.25
C TRP A 21 28.61 9.99 -27.29
N ALA A 22 29.92 10.11 -27.26
CA ALA A 22 30.79 9.33 -26.38
C ALA A 22 30.66 9.75 -24.88
N HIS A 23 30.40 11.04 -24.62
CA HIS A 23 30.20 11.55 -23.25
C HIS A 23 28.86 11.13 -22.65
N SER A 24 27.79 11.01 -23.43
CA SER A 24 26.48 10.58 -22.96
C SER A 24 26.47 9.10 -22.54
N PHE A 25 27.16 8.22 -23.30
CA PHE A 25 27.28 6.81 -22.95
C PHE A 25 28.19 6.56 -21.74
N ALA A 26 29.25 7.33 -21.58
CA ALA A 26 30.19 7.18 -20.45
C ALA A 26 29.58 7.65 -19.12
N THR A 27 28.75 8.69 -19.12
CA THR A 27 28.08 9.18 -17.92
C THR A 27 26.92 8.28 -17.49
N GLY A 28 26.15 7.72 -18.44
CA GLY A 28 25.08 6.74 -18.18
C GLY A 28 25.63 5.45 -17.57
N SER A 29 26.74 4.93 -18.07
CA SER A 29 27.35 3.68 -17.58
C SER A 29 27.96 3.83 -16.17
N ARG A 30 28.55 4.99 -15.86
CA ARG A 30 29.09 5.26 -14.50
C ARG A 30 27.97 5.42 -13.46
N SER A 31 26.85 6.05 -13.81
CA SER A 31 25.68 6.18 -12.92
C SER A 31 25.02 4.83 -12.65
N ALA A 32 24.85 3.98 -13.67
CA ALA A 32 24.30 2.63 -13.53
C ALA A 32 25.21 1.72 -12.68
N ARG A 33 26.53 1.76 -12.94
CA ARG A 33 27.54 1.01 -12.18
C ARG A 33 27.60 1.49 -10.70
N GLY A 34 27.52 2.78 -10.45
CA GLY A 34 27.47 3.35 -9.09
C GLY A 34 26.18 2.98 -8.32
N LYS A 35 25.03 2.91 -8.98
CA LYS A 35 23.76 2.45 -8.38
C LYS A 35 23.81 0.94 -8.08
N MET A 36 24.33 0.14 -8.98
CA MET A 36 24.49 -1.31 -8.82
C MET A 36 25.41 -1.66 -7.65
N THR A 37 26.54 -0.96 -7.49
CA THR A 37 27.46 -1.17 -6.36
C THR A 37 26.86 -0.77 -5.02
N LYS A 38 26.08 0.32 -4.96
CA LYS A 38 25.35 0.74 -3.73
C LYS A 38 24.30 -0.31 -3.33
N THR A 39 23.53 -0.83 -4.30
CA THR A 39 22.52 -1.86 -4.04
C THR A 39 23.16 -3.16 -3.58
N LEU A 40 24.24 -3.60 -4.23
CA LEU A 40 25.00 -4.80 -3.84
C LEU A 40 25.56 -4.66 -2.43
N ARG A 41 26.19 -3.53 -2.11
CA ARG A 41 26.74 -3.25 -0.76
C ARG A 41 25.64 -3.26 0.31
N LYS A 42 24.45 -2.71 0.00
CA LYS A 42 23.29 -2.74 0.91
C LYS A 42 22.77 -4.15 1.13
N SER A 43 22.73 -4.98 0.09
CA SER A 43 22.34 -6.38 0.20
C SER A 43 23.37 -7.19 1.00
N LEU A 44 24.65 -7.06 0.69
CA LEU A 44 25.73 -7.73 1.43
C LEU A 44 25.70 -7.40 2.93
N ARG A 45 25.46 -6.12 3.29
CA ARG A 45 25.32 -5.73 4.69
C ARG A 45 24.12 -6.41 5.38
N LYS A 46 23.00 -6.57 4.68
CA LYS A 46 21.84 -7.28 5.22
C LYS A 46 22.14 -8.76 5.46
N PHE A 47 22.80 -9.43 4.51
CA PHE A 47 23.21 -10.82 4.66
C PHE A 47 24.25 -11.00 5.78
N ALA A 48 25.21 -10.09 5.91
CA ALA A 48 26.21 -10.12 6.97
C ALA A 48 25.60 -10.02 8.38
N ILE A 49 24.40 -9.43 8.52
CA ILE A 49 23.66 -9.39 9.78
C ILE A 49 22.73 -10.61 9.91
N ALA A 50 22.03 -10.99 8.84
CA ALA A 50 21.02 -12.05 8.89
C ALA A 50 21.64 -13.44 9.14
N ILE A 51 22.79 -13.74 8.52
CA ILE A 51 23.43 -15.06 8.66
C ILE A 51 23.86 -15.34 10.11
N PRO A 52 24.60 -14.46 10.82
CA PRO A 52 24.91 -14.68 12.22
C PRO A 52 23.68 -14.78 13.13
N LEU A 53 22.64 -13.96 12.90
CA LEU A 53 21.40 -14.03 13.67
C LEU A 53 20.68 -15.38 13.49
N LEU A 54 20.64 -15.89 12.25
CA LEU A 54 20.10 -17.22 11.98
C LEU A 54 20.93 -18.32 12.63
N ALA A 55 22.26 -18.24 12.56
CA ALA A 55 23.15 -19.20 13.21
C ALA A 55 22.95 -19.22 14.73
N LEU A 56 22.85 -18.05 15.37
CA LEU A 56 22.52 -17.93 16.80
C LEU A 56 21.13 -18.50 17.10
N GLY A 57 20.13 -18.22 16.25
CA GLY A 57 18.79 -18.78 16.39
C GLY A 57 18.82 -20.31 16.35
N PHE A 58 19.52 -20.89 15.39
CA PHE A 58 19.65 -22.35 15.31
C PHE A 58 20.43 -22.96 16.48
N TYR A 59 21.40 -22.23 17.02
CA TYR A 59 22.19 -22.71 18.17
C TYR A 59 21.36 -22.69 19.47
N PHE A 60 20.62 -21.60 19.76
CA PHE A 60 19.91 -21.42 21.03
C PHE A 60 18.47 -21.92 21.03
N ILE A 61 17.75 -21.77 19.91
CA ILE A 61 16.31 -22.06 19.78
C ILE A 61 15.99 -22.74 18.44
N PRO A 62 16.58 -23.92 18.13
CA PRO A 62 16.52 -24.51 16.79
C PRO A 62 15.09 -24.79 16.31
N ILE A 63 14.23 -25.30 17.17
CA ILE A 63 12.83 -25.61 16.83
C ILE A 63 12.08 -24.34 16.43
N LEU A 64 12.17 -23.31 17.25
CA LEU A 64 11.47 -22.02 16.99
C LEU A 64 11.99 -21.36 15.70
N THR A 65 13.31 -21.34 15.51
CA THR A 65 13.94 -20.81 14.30
C THR A 65 13.47 -21.56 13.05
N THR A 66 13.40 -22.89 13.13
CA THR A 66 12.88 -23.73 12.04
C THR A 66 11.42 -23.39 11.74
N ILE A 67 10.56 -23.26 12.77
CA ILE A 67 9.15 -22.88 12.60
C ILE A 67 9.05 -21.54 11.85
N PHE A 68 9.79 -20.51 12.27
CA PHE A 68 9.75 -19.20 11.60
C PHE A 68 10.22 -19.24 10.16
N ILE A 69 11.25 -20.02 9.86
CA ILE A 69 11.74 -20.17 8.47
C ILE A 69 10.70 -20.90 7.62
N VAL A 70 10.17 -22.03 8.09
CA VAL A 70 9.18 -22.83 7.35
C VAL A 70 7.91 -22.02 7.14
N CYS A 71 7.38 -21.37 8.18
CA CYS A 71 6.21 -20.51 8.07
C CYS A 71 6.45 -19.33 7.09
N GLY A 72 7.62 -18.71 7.14
CA GLY A 72 7.98 -17.64 6.22
C GLY A 72 8.09 -18.11 4.77
N LEU A 73 8.63 -19.31 4.53
CA LEU A 73 8.69 -19.90 3.20
C LEU A 73 7.29 -20.22 2.66
N ILE A 74 6.42 -20.83 3.46
CA ILE A 74 5.01 -21.07 3.09
C ILE A 74 4.34 -19.76 2.75
N ASP A 75 4.54 -18.73 3.57
CA ASP A 75 3.89 -17.45 3.42
C ASP A 75 4.36 -16.68 2.18
N VAL A 76 5.67 -16.58 1.93
CA VAL A 76 6.20 -15.88 0.76
C VAL A 76 5.80 -16.59 -0.55
N LEU A 77 5.68 -17.92 -0.52
CA LEU A 77 5.25 -18.72 -1.67
C LEU A 77 3.77 -18.52 -2.07
N ARG A 78 2.98 -17.84 -1.27
CA ARG A 78 1.60 -17.43 -1.63
C ARG A 78 1.56 -16.32 -2.67
N ASN A 79 2.64 -15.56 -2.80
CA ASN A 79 2.73 -14.55 -3.85
C ASN A 79 2.85 -15.21 -5.23
N ASP A 80 2.24 -14.61 -6.24
CA ASP A 80 2.30 -15.12 -7.62
C ASP A 80 3.70 -15.04 -8.22
N ARG A 81 4.45 -13.98 -7.87
CA ARG A 81 5.85 -13.80 -8.26
C ARG A 81 6.74 -14.73 -7.43
N LYS A 82 7.80 -15.27 -8.06
CA LYS A 82 8.75 -16.21 -7.41
C LYS A 82 10.21 -15.78 -7.68
N ASP A 83 10.46 -14.48 -7.84
CA ASP A 83 11.78 -13.94 -8.14
C ASP A 83 12.61 -13.63 -6.88
N LEU A 84 13.92 -13.50 -7.04
CA LEU A 84 14.82 -13.16 -5.95
C LEU A 84 14.51 -11.82 -5.28
N ALA A 85 13.88 -10.88 -6.00
CA ALA A 85 13.50 -9.59 -5.47
C ALA A 85 12.36 -9.74 -4.46
N LEU A 86 11.40 -10.65 -4.71
CA LEU A 86 10.34 -11.01 -3.77
C LEU A 86 10.95 -11.55 -2.47
N PHE A 87 11.81 -12.61 -2.56
CA PHE A 87 12.40 -13.23 -1.37
C PHE A 87 13.26 -12.23 -0.58
N SER A 88 14.12 -11.47 -1.26
CA SER A 88 14.91 -10.43 -0.62
C SER A 88 14.05 -9.32 0.01
N GLY A 89 12.96 -8.92 -0.63
CA GLY A 89 12.00 -7.96 -0.11
C GLY A 89 11.27 -8.48 1.11
N TYR A 90 10.89 -9.75 1.10
CA TYR A 90 10.16 -10.40 2.18
C TYR A 90 11.03 -10.63 3.42
N PHE A 91 12.17 -11.31 3.28
CA PHE A 91 13.02 -11.69 4.43
C PHE A 91 13.95 -10.57 4.91
N LEU A 92 14.43 -9.70 4.02
CA LEU A 92 15.45 -8.70 4.31
C LEU A 92 15.01 -7.26 4.01
N GLY A 93 13.74 -7.07 3.67
CA GLY A 93 13.17 -5.79 3.28
C GLY A 93 12.00 -5.34 4.13
N ASN A 94 11.00 -4.78 3.47
CA ASN A 94 9.78 -4.30 4.11
C ASN A 94 8.79 -5.41 4.49
N GLY A 95 9.01 -6.64 4.02
CA GLY A 95 8.26 -7.82 4.42
C GLY A 95 8.70 -8.46 5.74
N LEU A 96 9.74 -7.92 6.41
CA LEU A 96 10.28 -8.49 7.65
C LEU A 96 9.20 -8.70 8.73
N PHE A 97 8.31 -7.73 8.91
CA PHE A 97 7.21 -7.87 9.89
C PHE A 97 6.18 -8.92 9.46
N THR A 98 5.91 -9.04 8.16
CA THR A 98 5.05 -10.10 7.61
C THR A 98 5.66 -11.47 7.89
N TRP A 99 6.99 -11.62 7.69
CA TRP A 99 7.70 -12.84 8.05
C TRP A 99 7.65 -13.14 9.55
N LEU A 100 7.96 -12.17 10.41
CA LEU A 100 7.90 -12.37 11.86
C LEU A 100 6.51 -12.76 12.34
N LEU A 101 5.46 -12.31 11.66
CA LEU A 101 4.07 -12.67 11.94
C LEU A 101 3.59 -13.89 11.14
N SER A 102 4.44 -14.51 10.30
CA SER A 102 3.99 -15.62 9.44
C SER A 102 3.42 -16.82 10.19
N PRO A 103 3.94 -17.26 11.36
CA PRO A 103 3.29 -18.34 12.11
C PRO A 103 1.85 -17.97 12.55
N PHE A 104 1.67 -16.73 12.99
CA PHE A 104 0.37 -16.20 13.36
C PHE A 104 -0.54 -16.03 12.13
N ASN A 105 -0.03 -15.50 11.03
CA ASN A 105 -0.77 -15.33 9.78
C ASN A 105 -1.25 -16.67 9.21
N LEU A 106 -0.44 -17.73 9.31
CA LEU A 106 -0.84 -19.08 8.90
C LEU A 106 -1.91 -19.68 9.84
N LEU A 107 -1.83 -19.40 11.14
CA LEU A 107 -2.91 -19.78 12.06
C LEU A 107 -4.22 -19.09 11.70
N VAL A 108 -4.19 -17.80 11.33
CA VAL A 108 -5.38 -17.08 10.85
C VAL A 108 -5.93 -17.74 9.57
N ASP A 109 -5.07 -18.25 8.67
CA ASP A 109 -5.52 -18.99 7.48
C ASP A 109 -6.34 -20.23 7.82
N LEU A 110 -6.02 -20.92 8.92
CA LEU A 110 -6.78 -22.08 9.39
C LEU A 110 -8.15 -21.70 10.02
N LEU A 111 -8.27 -20.48 10.53
CA LEU A 111 -9.49 -19.99 11.19
C LEU A 111 -10.44 -19.24 10.23
N CYS A 112 -10.01 -18.96 9.02
CA CYS A 112 -10.75 -18.16 8.06
C CYS A 112 -11.07 -18.96 6.78
N TYR A 113 -12.00 -18.44 5.98
CA TYR A 113 -12.25 -19.00 4.66
C TYR A 113 -11.00 -18.85 3.76
N ARG A 114 -10.93 -19.72 2.74
CA ARG A 114 -9.84 -19.74 1.76
C ARG A 114 -9.58 -18.34 1.23
N ASN A 115 -8.33 -17.92 1.26
CA ASN A 115 -7.90 -16.61 0.80
C ASN A 115 -7.36 -16.67 -0.64
N PRO A 116 -8.07 -16.12 -1.64
CA PRO A 116 -7.59 -16.05 -3.01
C PRO A 116 -6.53 -14.96 -3.25
N GLY A 117 -6.25 -14.13 -2.24
CA GLY A 117 -5.34 -12.98 -2.35
C GLY A 117 -6.05 -11.71 -2.83
N VAL A 118 -6.66 -11.74 -3.99
CA VAL A 118 -7.55 -10.68 -4.50
C VAL A 118 -8.99 -11.19 -4.48
N TRP A 119 -9.88 -10.38 -3.94
CA TRP A 119 -11.27 -10.73 -3.68
C TRP A 119 -12.23 -9.92 -4.54
N LYS A 120 -13.37 -10.51 -4.82
CA LYS A 120 -14.57 -9.78 -5.27
C LYS A 120 -15.52 -9.65 -4.08
N LEU A 121 -16.33 -8.59 -4.03
CA LEU A 121 -17.24 -8.37 -2.90
C LEU A 121 -18.27 -9.50 -2.78
N GLU A 122 -18.72 -10.06 -3.91
CA GLU A 122 -19.69 -11.16 -3.98
C GLU A 122 -19.18 -12.48 -3.37
N GLN A 123 -17.87 -12.60 -3.14
CA GLN A 123 -17.26 -13.76 -2.48
C GLN A 123 -17.35 -13.68 -0.94
N PHE A 124 -17.78 -12.53 -0.41
CA PHE A 124 -17.96 -12.35 1.03
C PHE A 124 -19.34 -12.89 1.47
N PRO A 125 -19.48 -13.28 2.75
CA PRO A 125 -20.80 -13.53 3.32
C PRO A 125 -21.70 -12.29 3.18
N GLU A 126 -23.01 -12.48 3.00
CA GLU A 126 -23.96 -11.38 2.77
C GLU A 126 -23.93 -10.28 3.82
N ASP A 127 -23.71 -10.63 5.09
CA ASP A 127 -23.59 -9.65 6.16
C ASP A 127 -22.39 -8.71 5.98
N TYR A 128 -21.26 -9.24 5.49
CA TYR A 128 -20.07 -8.46 5.16
C TYR A 128 -20.34 -7.55 3.97
N GLN A 129 -20.99 -8.08 2.93
CA GLN A 129 -21.35 -7.31 1.72
C GLN A 129 -22.25 -6.12 2.08
N ARG A 130 -23.28 -6.35 2.94
CA ARG A 130 -24.17 -5.28 3.40
C ARG A 130 -23.42 -4.16 4.09
N GLU A 131 -22.54 -4.49 5.03
CA GLU A 131 -21.79 -3.48 5.80
C GLU A 131 -20.82 -2.71 4.89
N VAL A 132 -20.17 -3.37 3.94
CA VAL A 132 -19.30 -2.71 2.96
C VAL A 132 -20.10 -1.77 2.06
N ASN A 133 -21.22 -2.23 1.52
CA ASN A 133 -22.07 -1.40 0.67
C ASN A 133 -22.63 -0.20 1.41
N GLU A 134 -23.08 -0.38 2.66
CA GLU A 134 -23.53 0.71 3.50
C GLU A 134 -22.48 1.83 3.62
N VAL A 135 -21.24 1.48 3.93
CA VAL A 135 -20.15 2.48 4.04
C VAL A 135 -19.84 3.12 2.68
N LEU A 136 -19.82 2.33 1.60
CA LEU A 136 -19.59 2.87 0.26
C LEU A 136 -20.72 3.78 -0.22
N ASP A 137 -21.98 3.50 0.14
CA ASP A 137 -23.11 4.34 -0.21
C ASP A 137 -23.06 5.70 0.50
N ILE A 138 -22.62 5.74 1.76
CA ILE A 138 -22.35 7.00 2.46
C ILE A 138 -21.27 7.81 1.72
N PHE A 139 -20.16 7.18 1.33
CA PHE A 139 -19.11 7.84 0.55
C PHE A 139 -19.60 8.33 -0.81
N ARG A 140 -20.48 7.59 -1.49
CA ARG A 140 -21.07 8.01 -2.77
C ARG A 140 -22.00 9.19 -2.60
N ALA A 141 -22.87 9.14 -1.59
CA ALA A 141 -23.86 10.18 -1.33
C ALA A 141 -23.23 11.50 -0.89
N ARG A 142 -22.16 11.44 -0.07
CA ARG A 142 -21.50 12.63 0.51
C ARG A 142 -20.15 12.94 -0.11
N LYS A 143 -19.87 12.42 -1.30
CA LYS A 143 -18.55 12.47 -1.94
C LYS A 143 -17.96 13.88 -1.98
N ASP A 144 -18.71 14.83 -2.48
CA ASP A 144 -18.21 16.19 -2.72
C ASP A 144 -17.97 16.95 -1.41
N GLU A 145 -18.83 16.76 -0.40
CA GLU A 145 -18.65 17.28 0.95
C GLU A 145 -17.39 16.73 1.61
N ILE A 146 -17.22 15.41 1.55
CA ILE A 146 -16.05 14.71 2.11
C ILE A 146 -14.75 15.20 1.45
N ILE A 147 -14.74 15.35 0.12
CA ILE A 147 -13.55 15.82 -0.61
C ILE A 147 -13.26 17.28 -0.24
N ALA A 148 -14.27 18.14 -0.15
CA ALA A 148 -14.08 19.53 0.24
C ALA A 148 -13.50 19.67 1.65
N ASP A 149 -13.98 18.86 2.60
CA ASP A 149 -13.47 18.84 3.97
C ASP A 149 -12.02 18.31 4.03
N ILE A 150 -11.72 17.25 3.29
CA ILE A 150 -10.36 16.76 3.16
C ILE A 150 -9.43 17.83 2.60
N ASP A 151 -9.81 18.53 1.54
CA ASP A 151 -8.99 19.56 0.92
C ASP A 151 -8.74 20.76 1.84
N ALA A 152 -9.74 21.16 2.63
CA ALA A 152 -9.60 22.19 3.63
C ALA A 152 -8.58 21.81 4.73
N ASN A 153 -8.50 20.54 5.11
CA ASN A 153 -7.66 20.06 6.21
C ASN A 153 -6.32 19.45 5.78
N PHE A 154 -6.20 18.97 4.53
CA PHE A 154 -5.00 18.31 4.07
C PHE A 154 -3.84 19.28 3.81
N GLY A 155 -4.13 20.45 3.23
CA GLY A 155 -3.11 21.45 2.90
C GLY A 155 -2.06 20.95 1.92
N VAL A 156 -0.79 21.34 2.13
CA VAL A 156 0.36 20.93 1.32
C VAL A 156 0.95 19.64 1.89
N GLY A 157 0.87 18.55 1.14
CA GLY A 157 1.42 17.25 1.54
C GLY A 157 1.50 16.30 0.35
N ARG A 158 2.39 15.30 0.42
CA ARG A 158 2.53 14.29 -0.64
C ARG A 158 1.51 13.17 -0.52
N ARG A 159 1.31 12.67 0.71
CA ARG A 159 0.36 11.61 1.06
C ARG A 159 -0.34 11.94 2.35
N GLY A 160 -1.62 11.68 2.41
CA GLY A 160 -2.41 11.84 3.61
C GLY A 160 -3.42 10.74 3.81
N MET A 161 -3.81 10.60 5.05
CA MET A 161 -4.87 9.70 5.47
C MET A 161 -5.85 10.51 6.33
N TYR A 162 -7.07 10.67 5.86
CA TYR A 162 -8.18 11.28 6.59
C TYR A 162 -8.97 10.18 7.27
N VAL A 163 -8.91 10.11 8.61
CA VAL A 163 -9.29 8.91 9.36
C VAL A 163 -10.57 9.16 10.16
N TYR A 164 -11.66 8.52 9.78
CA TYR A 164 -12.91 8.50 10.55
C TYR A 164 -12.85 7.47 11.68
N GLN A 165 -12.44 6.25 11.36
CA GLN A 165 -12.30 5.15 12.31
C GLN A 165 -10.99 4.40 12.08
N TRP A 166 -10.29 4.05 13.16
CA TRP A 166 -9.02 3.33 13.12
C TRP A 166 -9.02 2.18 14.13
N TYR A 167 -9.03 0.96 13.63
CA TYR A 167 -9.16 -0.26 14.43
C TYR A 167 -10.32 -0.17 15.43
N GLY A 168 -11.51 0.28 14.99
CA GLY A 168 -12.71 0.41 15.81
C GLY A 168 -12.75 1.68 16.69
N LYS A 169 -11.74 2.54 16.67
CA LYS A 169 -11.71 3.81 17.43
C LYS A 169 -12.07 4.98 16.54
N HIS A 170 -13.09 5.73 16.90
CA HIS A 170 -13.49 6.96 16.20
C HIS A 170 -12.41 8.04 16.34
N ARG A 171 -12.18 8.80 15.27
CA ARG A 171 -11.14 9.81 15.17
C ARG A 171 -11.67 11.16 14.69
N ILE A 172 -12.48 11.16 13.65
CA ILE A 172 -13.19 12.32 13.09
C ILE A 172 -14.66 11.95 13.09
N ASP A 173 -15.52 12.85 13.55
CA ASP A 173 -16.95 12.65 13.79
C ASP A 173 -17.86 13.52 12.88
N ASN A 174 -17.29 14.20 11.89
CA ASN A 174 -18.03 15.09 10.99
C ASN A 174 -18.95 14.36 9.99
N VAL A 175 -18.84 13.02 9.88
CA VAL A 175 -19.78 12.17 9.16
C VAL A 175 -20.47 11.27 10.18
N ALA A 176 -21.67 11.69 10.60
CA ALA A 176 -22.41 11.04 11.70
C ALA A 176 -22.68 9.56 11.45
N GLU A 177 -22.86 9.17 10.19
CA GLU A 177 -23.12 7.79 9.78
C GLU A 177 -21.92 6.84 10.02
N PHE A 178 -20.70 7.40 10.15
CA PHE A 178 -19.52 6.63 10.53
C PHE A 178 -19.32 6.52 12.04
N ASN A 179 -20.10 7.26 12.85
CA ASN A 179 -19.98 7.27 14.31
C ASN A 179 -20.76 6.12 14.95
N LYS A 180 -20.64 4.92 14.40
CA LYS A 180 -21.24 3.71 14.95
C LYS A 180 -20.24 2.55 14.95
N ASP A 181 -20.51 1.53 15.76
CA ASP A 181 -19.72 0.31 15.78
C ASP A 181 -20.09 -0.59 14.61
N PHE A 182 -19.17 -0.75 13.68
CA PHE A 182 -19.27 -1.71 12.60
C PHE A 182 -18.84 -3.10 13.08
N LYS A 183 -19.60 -4.11 12.70
CA LYS A 183 -19.32 -5.49 13.10
C LYS A 183 -18.05 -6.03 12.45
N TYR A 184 -17.88 -5.77 11.16
CA TYR A 184 -16.82 -6.34 10.34
C TYR A 184 -15.78 -5.30 9.93
N ILE A 185 -16.18 -4.11 9.57
CA ILE A 185 -15.27 -3.02 9.21
C ILE A 185 -14.61 -2.47 10.47
N LYS A 186 -13.27 -2.31 10.45
CA LYS A 186 -12.48 -1.84 11.59
C LYS A 186 -11.71 -0.56 11.30
N THR A 187 -11.50 -0.24 10.04
CA THR A 187 -10.89 1.03 9.61
C THR A 187 -11.74 1.66 8.53
N ILE A 188 -12.03 2.95 8.67
CA ILE A 188 -12.68 3.78 7.67
C ILE A 188 -11.86 5.05 7.52
N ALA A 189 -11.28 5.25 6.35
CA ALA A 189 -10.45 6.40 6.05
C ALA A 189 -10.50 6.75 4.56
N VAL A 190 -9.97 7.92 4.21
CA VAL A 190 -9.68 8.29 2.83
C VAL A 190 -8.19 8.53 2.69
N SER A 191 -7.53 7.76 1.84
CA SER A 191 -6.14 8.00 1.45
C SER A 191 -6.08 9.04 0.34
N VAL A 192 -5.24 10.05 0.54
CA VAL A 192 -5.03 11.15 -0.40
C VAL A 192 -3.62 11.06 -0.96
N PHE A 193 -3.51 10.94 -2.27
CA PHE A 193 -2.25 11.03 -2.98
C PHE A 193 -2.22 12.33 -3.77
N SER A 194 -1.20 13.14 -3.54
CA SER A 194 -0.95 14.32 -4.34
C SER A 194 -0.42 13.95 -5.72
N LYS A 195 -0.20 14.96 -6.55
CA LYS A 195 0.34 14.88 -7.90
C LYS A 195 1.47 13.87 -8.02
N ARG A 196 1.32 12.87 -8.90
CA ARG A 196 2.31 11.83 -9.27
C ARG A 196 2.96 11.11 -8.08
N GLU A 197 2.21 10.93 -7.01
CA GLU A 197 2.69 10.23 -5.82
C GLU A 197 2.30 8.75 -5.86
N SER A 198 3.29 7.87 -5.69
CA SER A 198 3.10 6.41 -5.77
C SER A 198 3.77 5.72 -4.59
N THR A 199 3.28 4.53 -4.21
CA THR A 199 3.97 3.65 -3.25
C THR A 199 4.92 2.70 -3.98
N SER A 200 6.05 2.39 -3.34
CA SER A 200 6.88 1.26 -3.78
C SER A 200 6.21 -0.06 -3.46
N TRP A 201 6.70 -1.15 -4.04
CA TRP A 201 6.32 -2.49 -3.66
C TRP A 201 6.54 -2.73 -2.17
N HIS A 202 5.52 -3.22 -1.47
CA HIS A 202 5.55 -3.49 -0.03
C HIS A 202 4.58 -4.58 0.38
N PHE A 203 4.72 -5.02 1.63
CA PHE A 203 3.86 -6.00 2.29
C PHE A 203 3.21 -5.36 3.50
N GLY A 204 1.95 -5.66 3.75
CA GLY A 204 1.31 -5.45 5.05
C GLY A 204 1.70 -6.57 6.03
N PRO A 205 1.69 -6.30 7.33
CA PRO A 205 2.20 -7.27 8.30
C PRO A 205 1.18 -8.33 8.71
N LEU A 206 -0.13 -8.06 8.61
CA LEU A 206 -1.15 -8.78 9.36
C LEU A 206 -2.30 -9.26 8.47
N ARG A 207 -2.62 -10.55 8.57
CA ARG A 207 -3.66 -11.22 7.76
C ARG A 207 -5.04 -11.31 8.43
N LEU A 208 -5.24 -10.65 9.55
CA LEU A 208 -6.54 -10.62 10.24
C LEU A 208 -7.59 -9.78 9.50
N SER A 209 -7.16 -8.88 8.62
CA SER A 209 -8.04 -8.03 7.83
C SER A 209 -7.69 -8.10 6.35
N LEU A 210 -8.69 -7.77 5.54
CA LEU A 210 -8.54 -7.51 4.11
C LEU A 210 -8.65 -6.00 3.87
N ARG A 211 -7.90 -5.50 2.89
CA ARG A 211 -7.95 -4.11 2.46
C ARG A 211 -8.97 -3.92 1.36
N ILE A 212 -9.90 -2.98 1.57
CA ILE A 212 -10.83 -2.52 0.56
C ILE A 212 -10.43 -1.10 0.17
N LEU A 213 -10.15 -0.91 -1.10
CA LEU A 213 -9.91 0.38 -1.70
C LEU A 213 -11.06 0.72 -2.64
N TYR A 214 -11.55 1.97 -2.59
CA TYR A 214 -12.57 2.46 -3.51
C TYR A 214 -12.21 3.88 -3.96
N ASN A 215 -12.00 4.07 -5.25
CA ASN A 215 -11.63 5.36 -5.80
C ASN A 215 -12.86 6.28 -5.93
N LEU A 216 -12.84 7.43 -5.24
CA LEU A 216 -13.97 8.34 -5.20
C LEU A 216 -14.13 9.16 -6.49
N VAL A 217 -13.02 9.45 -7.16
CA VAL A 217 -13.03 10.29 -8.36
C VAL A 217 -12.41 9.50 -9.51
N PRO A 218 -13.21 8.96 -10.43
CA PRO A 218 -12.69 8.27 -11.61
C PRO A 218 -12.00 9.27 -12.54
N VAL A 219 -10.74 8.97 -12.87
CA VAL A 219 -9.94 9.76 -13.82
C VAL A 219 -9.29 8.78 -14.79
N LYS A 220 -9.41 9.06 -16.09
CA LYS A 220 -8.78 8.24 -17.13
C LYS A 220 -7.29 8.62 -17.25
N ALA A 221 -6.46 8.01 -16.40
CA ALA A 221 -5.01 8.21 -16.34
C ALA A 221 -4.34 6.92 -15.85
N GLU A 222 -3.00 6.87 -15.89
CA GLU A 222 -2.20 5.76 -15.31
C GLU A 222 -2.26 5.79 -13.78
N ILE A 223 -3.43 5.42 -13.26
CA ILE A 223 -3.71 5.33 -11.83
C ILE A 223 -4.24 3.93 -11.54
N PHE A 224 -3.48 3.15 -10.79
CA PHE A 224 -3.83 1.75 -10.50
C PHE A 224 -3.30 1.28 -9.16
N VAL A 225 -3.86 0.19 -8.67
CA VAL A 225 -3.28 -0.65 -7.64
C VAL A 225 -2.90 -2.00 -8.25
N GLU A 226 -1.80 -2.57 -7.77
CA GLU A 226 -1.30 -3.86 -8.24
C GLU A 226 -0.98 -4.73 -7.04
N CYS A 227 -1.55 -5.94 -7.02
CA CYS A 227 -1.32 -6.95 -5.99
C CYS A 227 -1.07 -8.30 -6.67
N GLY A 228 0.09 -8.87 -6.45
CA GLY A 228 0.54 -10.06 -7.18
C GLY A 228 0.58 -9.81 -8.68
N ASN A 229 -0.17 -10.60 -9.44
CA ASN A 229 -0.32 -10.47 -10.90
C ASN A 229 -1.58 -9.68 -11.31
N VAL A 230 -2.38 -9.21 -10.36
CA VAL A 230 -3.61 -8.48 -10.64
C VAL A 230 -3.35 -6.98 -10.60
N LYS A 231 -3.62 -6.30 -11.72
CA LYS A 231 -3.54 -4.85 -11.87
C LYS A 231 -4.94 -4.30 -12.07
N ASN A 232 -5.37 -3.40 -11.19
CA ASN A 232 -6.67 -2.75 -11.22
C ASN A 232 -6.52 -1.27 -11.54
N TYR A 233 -6.93 -0.87 -12.73
CA TYR A 233 -7.04 0.54 -13.11
C TYR A 233 -8.32 1.15 -12.54
N TRP A 234 -8.21 2.32 -11.92
CA TRP A 234 -9.33 2.96 -11.25
C TRP A 234 -10.43 3.49 -12.19
N TYR A 235 -10.13 3.67 -13.47
CA TYR A 235 -11.13 4.04 -14.47
C TYR A 235 -11.95 2.84 -14.96
N ASP A 236 -11.42 1.61 -14.85
CA ASP A 236 -12.11 0.38 -15.24
C ASP A 236 -12.96 -0.17 -14.08
N ASN A 237 -12.38 -0.19 -12.88
CA ASN A 237 -13.03 -0.69 -11.68
C ASN A 237 -12.67 0.19 -10.48
N PRO A 238 -13.67 0.89 -9.88
CA PRO A 238 -13.41 1.78 -8.76
C PRO A 238 -13.09 1.04 -7.45
N GLN A 239 -13.37 -0.26 -7.35
CA GLN A 239 -13.19 -1.07 -6.15
C GLN A 239 -12.09 -2.11 -6.33
N PHE A 240 -11.26 -2.28 -5.29
CA PHE A 240 -10.26 -3.33 -5.24
C PHE A 240 -10.13 -3.86 -3.81
N ILE A 241 -10.26 -5.20 -3.65
CA ILE A 241 -10.22 -5.87 -2.36
C ILE A 241 -9.09 -6.89 -2.39
N PHE A 242 -8.19 -6.83 -1.43
CA PHE A 242 -7.03 -7.72 -1.41
C PHE A 242 -6.47 -7.97 -0.01
N ASP A 243 -5.70 -9.05 0.09
CA ASP A 243 -4.85 -9.36 1.23
C ASP A 243 -3.57 -8.51 1.14
N ASP A 244 -3.44 -7.50 1.99
CA ASP A 244 -2.29 -6.60 1.97
C ASP A 244 -0.98 -7.24 2.43
N THR A 245 -1.03 -8.46 2.99
CA THR A 245 0.19 -9.24 3.27
C THR A 245 0.87 -9.78 2.01
N LEU A 246 0.20 -9.73 0.85
CA LEU A 246 0.82 -9.99 -0.45
C LEU A 246 1.58 -8.76 -0.95
N LEU A 247 2.55 -9.00 -1.82
CA LEU A 247 3.33 -7.92 -2.44
C LEU A 247 2.44 -7.04 -3.31
N HIS A 248 2.32 -5.76 -2.96
CA HIS A 248 1.44 -4.82 -3.64
C HIS A 248 2.04 -3.41 -3.73
N ARG A 249 1.48 -2.61 -4.63
CA ARG A 249 1.79 -1.18 -4.78
C ARG A 249 0.61 -0.38 -5.32
N SER A 250 0.65 0.92 -5.13
CA SER A 250 -0.30 1.86 -5.74
C SER A 250 0.44 2.91 -6.56
N VAL A 251 0.03 3.10 -7.80
CA VAL A 251 0.62 4.04 -8.75
C VAL A 251 -0.36 5.17 -9.04
N ASN A 252 0.13 6.39 -9.03
CA ASN A 252 -0.61 7.59 -9.38
C ASN A 252 0.24 8.50 -10.26
N GLU A 253 0.09 8.39 -11.57
CA GLU A 253 0.75 9.26 -12.56
C GLU A 253 -0.13 10.44 -12.98
N TYR A 254 -1.18 10.73 -12.21
CA TYR A 254 -2.08 11.86 -12.42
C TYR A 254 -1.55 13.14 -11.81
N ASP A 255 -1.75 14.27 -12.50
CA ASP A 255 -1.30 15.58 -12.03
C ASP A 255 -2.21 16.23 -10.97
N GLY A 256 -3.34 15.60 -10.66
CA GLY A 256 -4.26 16.01 -9.59
C GLY A 256 -4.14 15.15 -8.33
N ARG A 257 -4.99 15.44 -7.36
CA ARG A 257 -5.16 14.63 -6.14
C ARG A 257 -6.03 13.41 -6.44
N ARG A 258 -5.64 12.26 -5.90
CA ARG A 258 -6.45 11.05 -5.87
C ARG A 258 -7.00 10.84 -4.47
N TYR A 259 -8.32 10.67 -4.38
CA TYR A 259 -9.04 10.34 -3.16
C TYR A 259 -9.52 8.92 -3.24
N CYS A 260 -9.04 8.07 -2.35
CA CYS A 260 -9.38 6.67 -2.35
C CYS A 260 -9.82 6.26 -0.95
N VAL A 261 -11.05 5.79 -0.81
CA VAL A 261 -11.52 5.14 0.42
C VAL A 261 -10.57 4.02 0.77
N PHE A 262 -10.23 3.93 2.02
CA PHE A 262 -9.33 2.98 2.60
C PHE A 262 -10.05 2.33 3.78
N MET A 263 -10.46 1.10 3.63
CA MET A 263 -11.12 0.34 4.68
C MET A 263 -10.35 -0.94 4.97
N ASP A 264 -10.32 -1.32 6.24
CA ASP A 264 -9.93 -2.65 6.66
C ASP A 264 -11.15 -3.36 7.23
N ILE A 265 -11.48 -4.50 6.65
CA ILE A 265 -12.53 -5.40 7.09
C ILE A 265 -11.90 -6.66 7.67
N ILE A 266 -12.42 -7.16 8.80
CA ILE A 266 -11.95 -8.45 9.32
C ILE A 266 -12.12 -9.52 8.26
N ARG A 267 -11.15 -10.42 8.19
CA ARG A 267 -11.18 -11.49 7.20
C ARG A 267 -12.40 -12.39 7.38
N PRO A 268 -13.13 -12.75 6.32
CA PRO A 268 -14.28 -13.64 6.40
C PRO A 268 -13.92 -14.98 7.06
N SER A 269 -14.70 -15.35 8.10
CA SER A 269 -14.42 -16.50 8.95
C SER A 269 -15.72 -17.07 9.51
N PRO A 270 -15.79 -18.39 9.82
CA PRO A 270 -16.86 -18.95 10.64
C PRO A 270 -16.88 -18.38 12.06
N PHE A 271 -15.76 -17.78 12.51
CA PHE A 271 -15.57 -17.24 13.85
C PHE A 271 -15.27 -15.72 13.84
N PRO A 272 -16.16 -14.85 13.30
CA PRO A 272 -15.84 -13.43 13.12
C PRO A 272 -15.55 -12.69 14.43
N ARG A 273 -16.21 -13.07 15.53
CA ARG A 273 -15.94 -12.48 16.85
C ARG A 273 -14.53 -12.79 17.36
N LEU A 274 -14.04 -14.00 17.10
CA LEU A 274 -12.66 -14.40 17.47
C LEU A 274 -11.65 -13.57 16.65
N ILE A 275 -11.84 -13.46 15.33
CA ILE A 275 -10.97 -12.65 14.47
C ILE A 275 -10.97 -11.17 14.89
N ALA A 276 -12.15 -10.61 15.20
CA ALA A 276 -12.26 -9.25 15.71
C ALA A 276 -11.55 -9.06 17.06
N GLY A 277 -11.66 -10.02 17.96
CA GLY A 277 -10.96 -10.01 19.24
C GLY A 277 -9.44 -10.09 19.10
N MET A 278 -8.95 -10.98 18.21
CA MET A 278 -7.52 -11.07 17.87
C MET A 278 -7.00 -9.74 17.28
N LEU A 279 -7.77 -9.13 16.38
CA LEU A 279 -7.41 -7.82 15.81
C LEU A 279 -7.39 -6.73 16.88
N ALA A 280 -8.34 -6.71 17.81
CA ALA A 280 -8.38 -5.74 18.90
C ALA A 280 -7.13 -5.84 19.81
N ILE A 281 -6.69 -7.06 20.15
CA ILE A 281 -5.47 -7.29 20.93
C ILE A 281 -4.24 -6.78 20.17
N VAL A 282 -4.11 -7.14 18.89
CA VAL A 282 -2.96 -6.75 18.08
C VAL A 282 -2.94 -5.26 17.78
N SER A 283 -4.12 -4.61 17.66
CA SER A 283 -4.23 -3.18 17.35
C SER A 283 -3.56 -2.30 18.41
N VAL A 284 -3.56 -2.71 19.68
CA VAL A 284 -2.87 -2.00 20.77
C VAL A 284 -1.36 -1.93 20.52
N SER A 285 -0.77 -2.99 19.98
CA SER A 285 0.66 -3.04 19.62
C SER A 285 0.92 -2.30 18.31
N VAL A 286 0.03 -2.44 17.33
CA VAL A 286 0.15 -1.77 16.02
C VAL A 286 0.08 -0.25 16.17
N GLU A 287 -0.78 0.28 17.05
CA GLU A 287 -0.84 1.74 17.30
C GLU A 287 0.48 2.32 17.78
N ARG A 288 1.27 1.57 18.55
CA ARG A 288 2.60 2.00 19.02
C ARG A 288 3.65 2.05 17.91
N ILE A 289 3.51 1.16 16.91
CA ILE A 289 4.44 1.08 15.76
C ILE A 289 3.90 1.78 14.51
N ASN A 290 2.71 2.36 14.57
CA ASN A 290 2.04 2.98 13.44
C ASN A 290 2.88 4.08 12.77
N SER A 291 3.65 4.84 13.55
CA SER A 291 4.59 5.85 13.04
C SER A 291 5.67 5.28 12.12
N MET A 292 6.02 4.01 12.24
CA MET A 292 6.98 3.34 11.35
C MET A 292 6.38 3.01 9.98
N PHE A 293 5.12 2.53 9.95
CA PHE A 293 4.44 2.16 8.71
C PHE A 293 3.96 3.37 7.91
N TYR A 294 3.51 4.42 8.62
CA TYR A 294 2.96 5.64 8.02
C TYR A 294 3.90 6.85 8.13
N LYS A 295 5.20 6.62 8.23
CA LYS A 295 6.23 7.68 8.40
C LYS A 295 6.13 8.83 7.38
N ASN A 296 5.69 8.52 6.16
CA ASN A 296 5.58 9.49 5.07
C ASN A 296 4.13 9.93 4.81
N TRP A 297 3.21 9.66 5.75
CA TRP A 297 1.80 10.00 5.63
C TRP A 297 1.44 11.09 6.64
N LYS A 298 0.68 12.09 6.17
CA LYS A 298 0.04 13.06 7.07
C LYS A 298 -1.27 12.44 7.57
N MET A 299 -1.30 12.03 8.82
CA MET A 299 -2.52 11.51 9.47
C MET A 299 -3.37 12.68 9.96
N ILE A 300 -4.59 12.80 9.48
CA ILE A 300 -5.60 13.79 9.91
C ILE A 300 -6.63 13.04 10.73
N GLY A 301 -7.03 13.60 11.89
CA GLY A 301 -7.91 12.93 12.85
C GLY A 301 -7.17 12.08 13.88
N SER A 302 -5.83 12.04 13.82
CA SER A 302 -5.02 11.29 14.79
C SER A 302 -4.60 12.13 16.01
N THR A 303 -4.84 13.43 16.02
CA THR A 303 -4.46 14.32 17.13
C THR A 303 -5.47 14.25 18.26
N LYS A 304 -4.96 14.17 19.51
CA LYS A 304 -5.75 14.35 20.73
C LYS A 304 -6.58 15.63 20.59
N PRO A 305 -7.85 15.65 21.05
CA PRO A 305 -8.64 16.88 21.03
C PRO A 305 -7.84 17.99 21.72
N LYS A 306 -7.66 19.15 21.07
CA LYS A 306 -7.20 20.33 21.75
C LYS A 306 -8.10 20.56 22.94
N LYS A 307 -7.56 20.54 24.18
CA LYS A 307 -8.28 21.05 25.33
C LYS A 307 -8.75 22.46 24.96
N VAL A 308 -10.04 22.63 24.88
CA VAL A 308 -10.65 23.97 24.84
C VAL A 308 -10.27 24.59 26.17
N GLU A 309 -9.35 25.52 26.17
CA GLU A 309 -9.13 26.41 27.32
C GLU A 309 -10.41 27.25 27.43
N THR A 310 -11.27 26.89 28.37
CA THR A 310 -12.36 27.73 28.86
C THR A 310 -11.70 28.93 29.55
N THR A 311 -11.71 30.06 28.88
CA THR A 311 -11.51 31.39 29.48
C THR A 311 -12.71 31.77 30.31
#